data_e7a9a8aee8378405738232e207c36d72
#
_entry.id   e7a9a8aee8378405738232e207c36d72
#
_cell.length_a   1.000
_cell.length_b   1.000
_cell.length_c   1.000
_cell.angle_alpha   90.00
_cell.angle_beta   90.00
_cell.angle_gamma   90.00
#
_symmetry.space_group_name_H-M   'P 1'
#
loop_
_entity.id
_entity.type
_entity.pdbx_description
1 polymer ?
#
loop_
_entity_poly.entity_id
_entity_poly.type
_entity_poly.pdbx_seq_one_letter_code
_entity_poly.pdbx_strand_id
1 'polypeptide(L)'
;AAAKIKEALDAAGEADSGWKAIKLLENDEKVAERVSAELKSQAERIVADSYGAGADLEAVIADQRYQYISRVVKDTVKKGRTGHVETRSDIADKILTNRILALPIFAVIMYLLFACTNSENFLFLGINSPGIWLAGVVETAWGWVTGLVEGLVGNASPWVYSLVIDGIMGGIGAVLGFLPLILVLYVLVSFLEDCGYMARVAFVLDRIFRRFGLSGRAFIPLLQGFGCSVPAVMATRTMESEKDRKITTILCGFMPCGAKLPIFALIVSTLFADSNQTAVTYSLYIFSIVVAIIVSLLLNKFVYKDETSNFIMELPQYRIPTVKTIAMHGWEKVKAYAQKAGTVIFVSTILIWFLSNFNIDSFNGNNAAANEDGSIMCEMDDSFMAGLGNVLAPIFKPQGFGEWRPAAAIVTGWIAKENVVVTFAQLYDEDVSPEYLEGYFSQYSPEELEELGFEGGTYDPEAAPDIYSESILFEGGDENALPTLHEDIATKSAAYAYMVFNLLCMPCFAAVGAMKRELKTW
;
A
#
# COMPACT_ATOMS: atom_id res chain seq x y z
N ALA A 1 16.49 39.44 -33.44
CA ALA A 1 15.26 39.92 -32.79
C ALA A 1 15.56 40.61 -31.46
N ALA A 2 16.23 39.96 -30.48
CA ALA A 2 16.48 40.52 -29.14
C ALA A 2 17.16 41.91 -29.19
N ALA A 3 18.15 42.09 -30.05
CA ALA A 3 18.83 43.39 -30.17
C ALA A 3 17.90 44.49 -30.69
N LYS A 4 17.04 44.18 -31.68
CA LYS A 4 16.07 45.16 -32.23
C LYS A 4 14.97 45.52 -31.21
N ILE A 5 14.50 44.53 -30.43
CA ILE A 5 13.52 44.76 -29.35
C ILE A 5 14.17 45.58 -28.23
N LYS A 6 15.43 45.31 -27.90
CA LYS A 6 16.19 46.11 -26.93
C LYS A 6 16.31 47.55 -27.37
N GLU A 7 16.68 47.83 -28.64
CA GLU A 7 16.74 49.17 -29.19
C GLU A 7 15.40 49.91 -29.08
N ALA A 8 14.29 49.24 -29.38
CA ALA A 8 12.95 49.82 -29.23
C ALA A 8 12.61 50.17 -27.76
N LEU A 9 13.00 49.29 -26.83
CA LEU A 9 12.82 49.51 -25.39
C LEU A 9 13.73 50.63 -24.86
N ASP A 10 15.00 50.70 -25.33
CA ASP A 10 15.93 51.76 -25.00
C ASP A 10 15.44 53.13 -25.50
N ALA A 11 14.88 53.19 -26.72
CA ALA A 11 14.29 54.41 -27.29
C ALA A 11 13.06 54.89 -26.53
N ALA A 12 12.34 54.00 -25.88
CA ALA A 12 11.20 54.32 -25.02
C ALA A 12 11.61 54.67 -23.58
N GLY A 13 12.90 54.59 -23.23
CA GLY A 13 13.40 54.89 -21.89
C GLY A 13 13.10 53.80 -20.83
N GLU A 14 12.83 52.60 -21.26
CA GLU A 14 12.55 51.47 -20.35
C GLU A 14 13.82 50.98 -19.64
N ALA A 15 13.78 50.87 -18.32
CA ALA A 15 14.87 50.29 -17.55
C ALA A 15 14.97 48.79 -17.82
N ASP A 16 16.19 48.21 -17.71
CA ASP A 16 16.48 46.79 -17.94
C ASP A 16 16.04 46.26 -19.31
N SER A 17 16.15 47.07 -20.34
CA SER A 17 15.73 46.79 -21.71
C SER A 17 16.24 45.47 -22.27
N GLY A 18 17.48 45.11 -21.96
CA GLY A 18 18.05 43.84 -22.38
C GLY A 18 17.37 42.61 -21.79
N TRP A 19 17.02 42.67 -20.50
CA TRP A 19 16.29 41.59 -19.83
C TRP A 19 14.83 41.53 -20.30
N LYS A 20 14.17 42.72 -20.39
CA LYS A 20 12.80 42.81 -20.89
C LYS A 20 12.68 42.33 -22.33
N ALA A 21 13.66 42.61 -23.19
CA ALA A 21 13.68 42.12 -24.56
C ALA A 21 13.70 40.59 -24.65
N ILE A 22 14.48 39.92 -23.80
CA ILE A 22 14.52 38.45 -23.73
C ILE A 22 13.21 37.90 -23.19
N LYS A 23 12.65 38.51 -22.16
CA LYS A 23 11.39 38.08 -21.55
C LYS A 23 10.18 38.26 -22.48
N LEU A 24 10.16 39.33 -23.27
CA LEU A 24 9.16 39.51 -24.32
C LEU A 24 9.27 38.46 -25.43
N LEU A 25 10.49 38.03 -25.75
CA LEU A 25 10.72 36.91 -26.66
C LEU A 25 10.26 35.57 -26.06
N GLU A 26 10.40 35.36 -24.75
CA GLU A 26 9.90 34.19 -24.02
C GLU A 26 8.37 34.22 -23.81
N ASN A 27 7.69 35.22 -24.28
CA ASN A 27 6.26 35.43 -24.12
C ASN A 27 5.80 35.46 -22.63
N ASP A 28 6.65 36.02 -21.74
CA ASP A 28 6.37 36.14 -20.31
C ASP A 28 5.22 37.15 -20.07
N GLU A 29 4.06 36.66 -19.68
CA GLU A 29 2.84 37.46 -19.48
C GLU A 29 3.05 38.59 -18.49
N LYS A 30 3.78 38.37 -17.37
CA LYS A 30 4.00 39.35 -16.33
C LYS A 30 4.86 40.54 -16.79
N VAL A 31 5.78 40.30 -17.71
CA VAL A 31 6.60 41.33 -18.30
C VAL A 31 5.85 42.03 -19.43
N ALA A 32 5.08 41.29 -20.22
CA ALA A 32 4.23 41.83 -21.27
C ALA A 32 3.13 42.77 -20.73
N GLU A 33 2.62 42.56 -19.53
CA GLU A 33 1.66 43.47 -18.84
C GLU A 33 2.29 44.78 -18.37
N ARG A 34 3.60 44.79 -18.14
CA ARG A 34 4.33 45.98 -17.64
C ARG A 34 4.89 46.88 -18.74
N VAL A 35 4.82 46.42 -19.98
CA VAL A 35 5.30 47.16 -21.16
C VAL A 35 4.11 47.75 -21.91
N SER A 36 4.27 48.94 -22.50
CA SER A 36 3.18 49.58 -23.24
C SER A 36 2.70 48.74 -24.43
N ALA A 37 1.39 48.82 -24.74
CA ALA A 37 0.77 48.05 -25.80
C ALA A 37 1.43 48.29 -27.19
N GLU A 38 1.95 49.49 -27.41
CA GLU A 38 2.67 49.84 -28.65
C GLU A 38 3.99 49.07 -28.78
N LEU A 39 4.78 49.03 -27.71
CA LEU A 39 6.05 48.29 -27.67
C LEU A 39 5.84 46.80 -27.76
N LYS A 40 4.76 46.28 -27.18
CA LYS A 40 4.39 44.85 -27.30
C LYS A 40 4.09 44.51 -28.77
N SER A 41 3.25 45.30 -29.44
CA SER A 41 2.91 45.07 -30.85
C SER A 41 4.13 45.22 -31.78
N GLN A 42 5.05 46.12 -31.45
CA GLN A 42 6.31 46.26 -32.17
C GLN A 42 7.24 45.04 -31.96
N ALA A 43 7.32 44.52 -30.76
CA ALA A 43 8.09 43.34 -30.44
C ALA A 43 7.51 42.11 -31.18
N GLU A 44 6.20 41.92 -31.21
CA GLU A 44 5.52 40.85 -31.96
C GLU A 44 5.81 40.92 -33.47
N ARG A 45 5.82 42.11 -34.05
CA ARG A 45 6.19 42.30 -35.45
C ARG A 45 7.66 41.93 -35.73
N ILE A 46 8.58 42.39 -34.88
CA ILE A 46 10.01 42.06 -35.00
C ILE A 46 10.22 40.54 -34.89
N VAL A 47 9.44 39.85 -34.04
CA VAL A 47 9.46 38.40 -33.88
C VAL A 47 8.96 37.71 -35.15
N ALA A 48 7.78 38.12 -35.65
CA ALA A 48 7.19 37.55 -36.86
C ALA A 48 8.09 37.72 -38.07
N ASP A 49 8.75 38.85 -38.23
CA ASP A 49 9.70 39.14 -39.31
C ASP A 49 10.99 38.31 -39.18
N SER A 50 11.42 38.00 -37.96
CA SER A 50 12.71 37.31 -37.73
C SER A 50 12.64 35.79 -37.75
N TYR A 51 11.50 35.23 -37.26
CA TYR A 51 11.36 33.77 -37.04
C TYR A 51 10.12 33.16 -37.71
N GLY A 52 9.24 33.98 -38.29
CA GLY A 52 7.98 33.57 -38.87
C GLY A 52 6.84 33.45 -37.88
N ALA A 53 5.60 33.50 -38.39
CA ALA A 53 4.41 33.38 -37.56
C ALA A 53 4.28 31.91 -37.06
N GLY A 54 4.30 31.73 -35.75
CA GLY A 54 4.13 30.43 -35.09
C GLY A 54 5.42 29.70 -34.69
N ALA A 55 6.59 30.38 -34.75
CA ALA A 55 7.85 29.81 -34.26
C ALA A 55 7.79 29.59 -32.73
N ASP A 56 8.27 28.44 -32.24
CA ASP A 56 8.49 28.17 -30.83
C ASP A 56 9.73 28.96 -30.34
N LEU A 57 9.48 30.16 -29.85
CA LEU A 57 10.53 31.06 -29.40
C LEU A 57 11.24 30.60 -28.14
N GLU A 58 10.56 29.85 -27.30
CA GLU A 58 11.14 29.28 -26.08
C GLU A 58 12.24 28.26 -26.43
N ALA A 59 11.95 27.39 -27.40
CA ALA A 59 12.92 26.44 -27.93
C ALA A 59 14.10 27.15 -28.63
N VAL A 60 13.86 28.20 -29.41
CA VAL A 60 14.92 28.98 -30.09
C VAL A 60 15.83 29.66 -29.07
N ILE A 61 15.29 30.25 -28.02
CA ILE A 61 16.10 30.93 -26.98
C ILE A 61 16.89 29.89 -26.18
N ALA A 62 16.29 28.75 -25.84
CA ALA A 62 16.98 27.67 -25.17
C ALA A 62 18.16 27.17 -26.01
N ASP A 63 17.96 26.94 -27.31
CA ASP A 63 19.03 26.49 -28.21
C ASP A 63 20.18 27.53 -28.29
N GLN A 64 19.88 28.82 -28.40
CA GLN A 64 20.90 29.87 -28.40
C GLN A 64 21.68 29.94 -27.09
N ARG A 65 21.01 29.78 -25.96
CA ARG A 65 21.67 29.69 -24.63
C ARG A 65 22.61 28.49 -24.56
N TYR A 66 22.16 27.31 -25.00
CA TYR A 66 23.00 26.11 -25.04
C TYR A 66 24.17 26.21 -26.00
N GLN A 67 23.98 26.82 -27.19
CA GLN A 67 25.07 27.11 -28.11
C GLN A 67 26.11 28.04 -27.48
N TYR A 68 25.68 29.11 -26.79
CA TYR A 68 26.59 30.01 -26.09
C TYR A 68 27.36 29.28 -24.99
N ILE A 69 26.65 28.55 -24.13
CA ILE A 69 27.26 27.73 -23.07
C ILE A 69 28.27 26.75 -23.65
N SER A 70 27.90 26.03 -24.72
CA SER A 70 28.78 25.08 -25.39
C SER A 70 30.06 25.70 -25.92
N ARG A 71 29.95 26.93 -26.44
CA ARG A 71 31.12 27.70 -26.93
C ARG A 71 32.03 28.08 -25.74
N VAL A 72 31.47 28.65 -24.69
CA VAL A 72 32.22 29.04 -23.51
C VAL A 72 32.89 27.82 -22.83
N VAL A 73 32.15 26.73 -22.70
CA VAL A 73 32.67 25.46 -22.15
C VAL A 73 33.80 24.90 -22.98
N LYS A 74 33.67 24.95 -24.35
CA LYS A 74 34.71 24.46 -25.25
C LYS A 74 36.03 25.24 -25.07
N ASP A 75 35.95 26.54 -24.84
CA ASP A 75 37.12 27.42 -24.75
C ASP A 75 37.72 27.46 -23.32
N THR A 76 36.90 27.23 -22.31
CA THR A 76 37.33 27.35 -20.89
C THR A 76 37.57 26.02 -20.19
N VAL A 77 36.85 24.96 -20.57
CA VAL A 77 36.95 23.65 -19.90
C VAL A 77 37.91 22.73 -20.63
N LYS A 78 39.10 22.52 -20.07
CA LYS A 78 40.03 21.49 -20.54
C LYS A 78 39.63 20.14 -19.92
N LYS A 79 39.02 19.27 -20.73
CA LYS A 79 38.74 17.89 -20.26
C LYS A 79 40.09 17.17 -20.01
N GLY A 80 40.38 16.83 -18.78
CA GLY A 80 41.62 16.18 -18.36
C GLY A 80 41.81 14.76 -18.91
N ARG A 81 40.76 14.13 -19.45
CA ARG A 81 40.79 12.81 -20.10
C ARG A 81 39.83 12.80 -21.28
N THR A 82 40.33 12.43 -22.46
CA THR A 82 39.60 12.34 -23.75
C THR A 82 39.00 10.94 -24.00
N GLY A 83 38.90 10.08 -23.01
CA GLY A 83 38.28 8.75 -23.10
C GLY A 83 37.10 8.60 -22.12
N HIS A 84 36.17 7.76 -22.50
CA HIS A 84 35.09 7.34 -21.60
C HIS A 84 35.73 6.52 -20.45
N VAL A 85 35.98 7.18 -19.31
CA VAL A 85 36.48 6.47 -18.13
C VAL A 85 35.26 5.79 -17.49
N GLU A 86 35.24 4.46 -17.57
CA GLU A 86 34.21 3.67 -16.89
C GLU A 86 34.20 4.04 -15.41
N THR A 87 33.07 4.55 -14.94
CA THR A 87 32.85 4.83 -13.53
C THR A 87 32.52 3.53 -12.78
N ARG A 88 32.65 3.54 -11.45
CA ARG A 88 32.18 2.40 -10.63
C ARG A 88 30.70 2.10 -10.86
N SER A 89 29.90 3.13 -11.15
CA SER A 89 28.49 2.98 -11.54
C SER A 89 28.33 2.20 -12.85
N ASP A 90 29.15 2.48 -13.85
CA ASP A 90 29.06 1.79 -15.16
C ASP A 90 29.42 0.30 -15.02
N ILE A 91 30.36 -0.04 -14.14
CA ILE A 91 30.73 -1.44 -13.86
C ILE A 91 29.58 -2.16 -13.16
N ALA A 92 28.95 -1.51 -12.14
CA ALA A 92 27.80 -2.07 -11.45
C ALA A 92 26.60 -2.26 -12.40
N ASP A 93 26.38 -1.30 -13.31
CA ASP A 93 25.31 -1.37 -14.28
C ASP A 93 25.49 -2.52 -15.29
N LYS A 94 26.71 -2.89 -15.65
CA LYS A 94 26.97 -4.09 -16.50
C LYS A 94 26.40 -5.38 -15.89
N ILE A 95 26.36 -5.47 -14.56
CA ILE A 95 25.84 -6.64 -13.85
C ILE A 95 24.34 -6.46 -13.57
N LEU A 96 23.94 -5.32 -13.01
CA LEU A 96 22.58 -5.07 -12.52
C LEU A 96 21.57 -4.81 -13.64
N THR A 97 22.02 -4.36 -14.81
CA THR A 97 21.17 -4.19 -16.01
C THR A 97 21.32 -5.33 -17.02
N ASN A 98 22.09 -6.37 -16.68
CA ASN A 98 22.25 -7.52 -17.56
C ASN A 98 20.91 -8.25 -17.74
N ARG A 99 20.54 -8.54 -18.98
CA ARG A 99 19.26 -9.14 -19.36
C ARG A 99 18.89 -10.43 -18.61
N ILE A 100 19.88 -11.23 -18.21
CA ILE A 100 19.68 -12.52 -17.54
C ILE A 100 19.83 -12.37 -16.02
N LEU A 101 20.86 -11.62 -15.57
CA LEU A 101 21.19 -11.49 -14.15
C LEU A 101 20.30 -10.49 -13.40
N ALA A 102 19.72 -9.51 -14.09
CA ALA A 102 18.92 -8.47 -13.44
C ALA A 102 17.71 -9.03 -12.70
N LEU A 103 16.97 -9.98 -13.29
CA LEU A 103 15.78 -10.57 -12.66
C LEU A 103 16.09 -11.43 -11.43
N PRO A 104 17.08 -12.36 -11.44
CA PRO A 104 17.48 -13.08 -10.24
C PRO A 104 17.99 -12.17 -9.13
N ILE A 105 18.84 -11.19 -9.45
CA ILE A 105 19.35 -10.22 -8.46
C ILE A 105 18.20 -9.44 -7.84
N PHE A 106 17.27 -8.99 -8.68
CA PHE A 106 16.08 -8.31 -8.24
C PHE A 106 15.24 -9.20 -7.28
N ALA A 107 15.00 -10.45 -7.64
CA ALA A 107 14.25 -11.39 -6.80
C ALA A 107 14.92 -11.59 -5.42
N VAL A 108 16.26 -11.70 -5.38
CA VAL A 108 17.01 -11.81 -4.13
C VAL A 108 16.89 -10.54 -3.28
N ILE A 109 17.03 -9.36 -3.88
CA ILE A 109 16.90 -8.08 -3.15
C ILE A 109 15.48 -7.92 -2.59
N MET A 110 14.47 -8.30 -3.35
CA MET A 110 13.08 -8.24 -2.89
C MET A 110 12.79 -9.27 -1.80
N TYR A 111 13.32 -10.48 -1.93
CA TYR A 111 13.25 -11.48 -0.86
C TYR A 111 13.87 -10.95 0.44
N LEU A 112 15.07 -10.37 0.36
CA LEU A 112 15.72 -9.76 1.54
C LEU A 112 14.90 -8.62 2.13
N LEU A 113 14.29 -7.77 1.30
CA LEU A 113 13.44 -6.67 1.75
C LEU A 113 12.23 -7.20 2.54
N PHE A 114 11.49 -8.16 1.98
CA PHE A 114 10.34 -8.74 2.65
C PHE A 114 10.73 -9.60 3.86
N ALA A 115 11.83 -10.33 3.79
CA ALA A 115 12.35 -11.08 4.92
C ALA A 115 12.76 -10.16 6.09
N CYS A 116 13.36 -9.00 5.82
CA CYS A 116 13.66 -8.00 6.86
C CYS A 116 12.40 -7.39 7.49
N THR A 117 11.28 -7.39 6.78
CA THR A 117 10.03 -6.76 7.25
C THR A 117 9.16 -7.75 8.03
N ASN A 118 8.91 -8.95 7.48
CA ASN A 118 7.83 -9.82 7.94
C ASN A 118 8.28 -11.27 8.23
N SER A 119 9.58 -11.58 8.30
CA SER A 119 10.01 -12.96 8.53
C SER A 119 10.19 -13.26 10.01
N GLU A 120 9.54 -14.27 10.52
CA GLU A 120 9.75 -14.85 11.84
C GLU A 120 11.08 -15.60 11.92
N ASN A 121 11.50 -16.20 10.81
CA ASN A 121 12.79 -16.86 10.64
C ASN A 121 13.70 -16.07 9.69
N PHE A 122 14.22 -14.93 10.15
CA PHE A 122 15.08 -14.09 9.33
C PHE A 122 16.34 -14.81 8.87
N LEU A 123 16.50 -14.96 7.55
CA LEU A 123 17.63 -15.63 6.90
C LEU A 123 17.91 -17.07 7.43
N PHE A 124 16.87 -17.80 7.86
CA PHE A 124 17.00 -19.16 8.46
C PHE A 124 17.84 -19.20 9.74
N LEU A 125 17.99 -18.07 10.45
CA LEU A 125 18.79 -17.94 11.66
C LEU A 125 17.98 -18.17 12.96
N GLY A 126 16.68 -18.44 12.87
CA GLY A 126 15.81 -18.62 14.03
C GLY A 126 15.60 -17.34 14.86
N ILE A 127 15.80 -16.17 14.26
CA ILE A 127 15.58 -14.86 14.91
C ILE A 127 14.50 -14.07 14.15
N ASN A 128 13.70 -13.33 14.88
CA ASN A 128 12.69 -12.46 14.30
C ASN A 128 13.32 -11.35 13.46
N SER A 129 12.68 -11.00 12.35
CA SER A 129 13.09 -9.87 11.54
C SER A 129 13.03 -8.56 12.33
N PRO A 130 13.81 -7.54 11.93
CA PRO A 130 13.75 -6.22 12.56
C PRO A 130 12.34 -5.63 12.61
N GLY A 131 11.49 -5.92 11.60
CA GLY A 131 10.10 -5.48 11.56
C GLY A 131 9.26 -6.13 12.65
N ILE A 132 9.28 -7.46 12.74
CA ILE A 132 8.52 -8.22 13.74
C ILE A 132 9.05 -7.95 15.15
N TRP A 133 10.37 -7.89 15.33
CA TRP A 133 10.96 -7.56 16.63
C TRP A 133 10.47 -6.19 17.13
N LEU A 134 10.46 -5.17 16.26
CA LEU A 134 9.99 -3.83 16.63
C LEU A 134 8.47 -3.82 16.87
N ALA A 135 7.69 -4.59 16.13
CA ALA A 135 6.26 -4.77 16.35
C ALA A 135 6.00 -5.38 17.73
N GLY A 136 6.68 -6.47 18.08
CA GLY A 136 6.55 -7.11 19.38
C GLY A 136 6.91 -6.20 20.56
N VAL A 137 7.93 -5.32 20.41
CA VAL A 137 8.24 -4.30 21.42
C VAL A 137 7.08 -3.31 21.59
N VAL A 138 6.46 -2.86 20.49
CA VAL A 138 5.33 -1.92 20.53
C VAL A 138 4.09 -2.60 21.09
N GLU A 139 3.80 -3.84 20.71
CA GLU A 139 2.67 -4.64 21.22
C GLU A 139 2.80 -4.92 22.71
N THR A 140 3.99 -5.32 23.19
CA THR A 140 4.24 -5.49 24.62
C THR A 140 4.03 -4.19 25.39
N ALA A 141 4.55 -3.07 24.88
CA ALA A 141 4.36 -1.77 25.50
C ALA A 141 2.90 -1.34 25.52
N TRP A 142 2.17 -1.64 24.42
CA TRP A 142 0.73 -1.35 24.32
C TRP A 142 -0.08 -2.25 25.25
N GLY A 143 0.21 -3.54 25.33
CA GLY A 143 -0.43 -4.49 26.26
C GLY A 143 -0.30 -4.02 27.71
N TRP A 144 0.87 -3.49 28.08
CA TRP A 144 1.06 -2.90 29.41
C TRP A 144 0.14 -1.69 29.66
N VAL A 145 -0.02 -0.82 28.66
CA VAL A 145 -0.96 0.31 28.73
C VAL A 145 -2.40 -0.17 28.80
N THR A 146 -2.76 -1.18 28.01
CA THR A 146 -4.10 -1.79 28.02
C THR A 146 -4.43 -2.38 29.39
N GLY A 147 -3.52 -3.15 30.00
CA GLY A 147 -3.71 -3.70 31.34
C GLY A 147 -3.88 -2.63 32.44
N LEU A 148 -3.19 -1.47 32.31
CA LEU A 148 -3.44 -0.33 33.23
C LEU A 148 -4.84 0.25 33.05
N VAL A 149 -5.31 0.39 31.81
CA VAL A 149 -6.66 0.91 31.51
C VAL A 149 -7.71 -0.10 31.94
N GLU A 150 -7.50 -1.38 31.74
CA GLU A 150 -8.34 -2.48 32.19
C GLU A 150 -8.53 -2.46 33.72
N GLY A 151 -7.44 -2.29 34.47
CA GLY A 151 -7.52 -2.12 35.95
C GLY A 151 -8.30 -0.89 36.41
N LEU A 152 -8.41 0.16 35.57
CA LEU A 152 -9.21 1.36 35.85
C LEU A 152 -10.69 1.18 35.50
N VAL A 153 -10.99 0.44 34.46
CA VAL A 153 -12.33 0.29 33.86
C VAL A 153 -13.00 -1.01 34.33
N GLY A 154 -12.28 -1.94 34.99
CA GLY A 154 -12.78 -3.25 35.39
C GLY A 154 -14.03 -3.24 36.27
N ASN A 155 -14.34 -2.12 36.95
CA ASN A 155 -15.57 -1.95 37.74
C ASN A 155 -16.70 -1.19 36.99
N ALA A 156 -16.49 -0.87 35.68
CA ALA A 156 -17.50 -0.19 34.89
C ALA A 156 -18.59 -1.18 34.41
N SER A 157 -19.67 -0.64 33.83
CA SER A 157 -20.69 -1.49 33.21
C SER A 157 -20.10 -2.28 32.01
N PRO A 158 -20.56 -3.52 31.74
CA PRO A 158 -19.99 -4.39 30.71
C PRO A 158 -19.81 -3.71 29.34
N TRP A 159 -20.80 -2.95 28.89
CA TRP A 159 -20.72 -2.26 27.59
C TRP A 159 -19.67 -1.15 27.58
N VAL A 160 -19.39 -0.47 28.71
CA VAL A 160 -18.30 0.54 28.78
C VAL A 160 -16.95 -0.13 28.78
N TYR A 161 -16.82 -1.26 29.49
CA TYR A 161 -15.62 -2.06 29.51
C TYR A 161 -15.26 -2.51 28.07
N SER A 162 -16.21 -3.16 27.38
CA SER A 162 -16.01 -3.62 26.00
C SER A 162 -15.74 -2.45 25.02
N LEU A 163 -16.44 -1.31 25.16
CA LEU A 163 -16.15 -0.13 24.33
C LEU A 163 -14.71 0.35 24.50
N VAL A 164 -14.23 0.40 25.73
CA VAL A 164 -12.89 0.94 26.01
C VAL A 164 -11.82 -0.07 25.64
N ILE A 165 -11.96 -1.33 26.02
CA ILE A 165 -10.94 -2.36 25.78
C ILE A 165 -10.99 -2.84 24.33
N ASP A 166 -12.13 -3.38 23.86
CA ASP A 166 -12.21 -3.98 22.52
C ASP A 166 -12.33 -2.90 21.43
N GLY A 167 -13.14 -1.87 21.64
CA GLY A 167 -13.37 -0.82 20.65
C GLY A 167 -12.20 0.16 20.55
N ILE A 168 -11.81 0.82 21.64
CA ILE A 168 -10.83 1.91 21.63
C ILE A 168 -9.40 1.36 21.70
N MET A 169 -9.09 0.57 22.73
CA MET A 169 -7.73 0.07 22.93
C MET A 169 -7.35 -0.95 21.86
N GLY A 170 -8.27 -1.85 21.49
CA GLY A 170 -8.09 -2.78 20.36
C GLY A 170 -7.89 -2.05 19.03
N GLY A 171 -8.70 -1.03 18.73
CA GLY A 171 -8.55 -0.22 17.52
C GLY A 171 -7.23 0.54 17.43
N ILE A 172 -6.75 1.12 18.53
CA ILE A 172 -5.44 1.78 18.58
C ILE A 172 -4.32 0.73 18.49
N GLY A 173 -4.47 -0.40 19.18
CA GLY A 173 -3.52 -1.52 19.16
C GLY A 173 -3.29 -2.06 17.75
N ALA A 174 -4.36 -2.29 17.00
CA ALA A 174 -4.28 -2.73 15.61
C ALA A 174 -3.48 -1.75 14.73
N VAL A 175 -3.66 -0.43 14.90
CA VAL A 175 -2.87 0.56 14.16
C VAL A 175 -1.41 0.54 14.59
N LEU A 176 -1.14 0.42 15.91
CA LEU A 176 0.21 0.43 16.46
C LEU A 176 1.02 -0.83 16.08
N GLY A 177 0.39 -2.00 16.01
CA GLY A 177 1.03 -3.25 15.60
C GLY A 177 1.56 -3.21 14.16
N PHE A 178 0.81 -2.57 13.24
CA PHE A 178 1.27 -2.42 11.84
C PHE A 178 2.28 -1.31 11.61
N LEU A 179 2.34 -0.30 12.47
CA LEU A 179 3.17 0.88 12.24
C LEU A 179 4.67 0.55 12.15
N PRO A 180 5.24 -0.33 13.00
CA PRO A 180 6.64 -0.72 12.91
C PRO A 180 6.99 -1.49 11.64
N LEU A 181 6.13 -2.40 11.21
CA LEU A 181 6.32 -3.15 9.96
C LEU A 181 6.37 -2.22 8.77
N ILE A 182 5.43 -1.28 8.70
CA ILE A 182 5.38 -0.25 7.66
C ILE A 182 6.61 0.67 7.72
N LEU A 183 7.08 1.03 8.91
CA LEU A 183 8.29 1.84 9.09
C LEU A 183 9.50 1.16 8.48
N VAL A 184 9.75 -0.10 8.83
CA VAL A 184 10.88 -0.88 8.29
C VAL A 184 10.77 -1.01 6.78
N LEU A 185 9.58 -1.34 6.26
CA LEU A 185 9.33 -1.43 4.83
C LEU A 185 9.67 -0.10 4.12
N TYR A 186 9.17 1.02 4.62
CA TYR A 186 9.43 2.33 4.02
C TYR A 186 10.91 2.75 4.07
N VAL A 187 11.58 2.45 5.16
CA VAL A 187 13.02 2.73 5.30
C VAL A 187 13.81 1.96 4.24
N LEU A 188 13.54 0.67 4.08
CA LEU A 188 14.22 -0.19 3.10
C LEU A 188 13.90 0.21 1.65
N VAL A 189 12.62 0.46 1.34
CA VAL A 189 12.20 0.92 0.01
C VAL A 189 12.81 2.28 -0.32
N SER A 190 12.81 3.23 0.62
CA SER A 190 13.45 4.55 0.41
C SER A 190 14.95 4.41 0.18
N PHE A 191 15.62 3.50 0.89
CA PHE A 191 17.03 3.21 0.63
C PHE A 191 17.26 2.72 -0.81
N LEU A 192 16.45 1.76 -1.29
CA LEU A 192 16.56 1.24 -2.66
C LEU A 192 16.22 2.29 -3.73
N GLU A 193 15.31 3.20 -3.42
CA GLU A 193 14.92 4.31 -4.28
C GLU A 193 16.05 5.36 -4.36
N ASP A 194 16.54 5.82 -3.22
CA ASP A 194 17.55 6.87 -3.12
C ASP A 194 18.93 6.43 -3.61
N CYS A 195 19.29 5.14 -3.48
CA CYS A 195 20.54 4.63 -4.04
C CYS A 195 20.51 4.50 -5.57
N GLY A 196 19.33 4.65 -6.20
CA GLY A 196 19.15 4.59 -7.65
C GLY A 196 18.98 3.17 -8.21
N TYR A 197 18.84 2.14 -7.36
CA TYR A 197 18.63 0.76 -7.80
C TYR A 197 17.28 0.60 -8.51
N MET A 198 16.21 1.21 -7.98
CA MET A 198 14.86 1.12 -8.55
C MET A 198 14.79 1.65 -9.99
N ALA A 199 15.58 2.67 -10.34
CA ALA A 199 15.64 3.17 -11.72
C ALA A 199 16.19 2.11 -12.70
N ARG A 200 17.17 1.29 -12.28
CA ARG A 200 17.73 0.20 -13.09
C ARG A 200 16.74 -0.93 -13.31
N VAL A 201 16.03 -1.30 -12.25
CA VAL A 201 14.96 -2.31 -12.35
C VAL A 201 13.87 -1.85 -13.32
N ALA A 202 13.42 -0.59 -13.18
CA ALA A 202 12.45 0.00 -14.10
C ALA A 202 12.95 0.00 -15.55
N PHE A 203 14.23 0.30 -15.77
CA PHE A 203 14.84 0.27 -17.11
C PHE A 203 14.86 -1.15 -17.73
N VAL A 204 15.25 -2.16 -16.95
CA VAL A 204 15.28 -3.57 -17.41
C VAL A 204 13.89 -4.06 -17.77
N LEU A 205 12.90 -3.71 -16.97
CA LEU A 205 11.51 -4.16 -17.12
C LEU A 205 10.70 -3.32 -18.12
N ASP A 206 11.19 -2.15 -18.53
CA ASP A 206 10.48 -1.25 -19.45
C ASP A 206 10.05 -1.95 -20.74
N ARG A 207 10.91 -2.82 -21.29
CA ARG A 207 10.59 -3.61 -22.49
C ARG A 207 9.37 -4.52 -22.30
N ILE A 208 9.21 -5.08 -21.11
CA ILE A 208 8.09 -5.98 -20.78
C ILE A 208 6.83 -5.15 -20.59
N PHE A 209 6.90 -4.08 -19.80
CA PHE A 209 5.76 -3.24 -19.45
C PHE A 209 5.20 -2.48 -20.67
N ARG A 210 6.04 -2.04 -21.58
CA ARG A 210 5.61 -1.41 -22.83
C ARG A 210 4.71 -2.32 -23.69
N ARG A 211 4.86 -3.64 -23.61
CA ARG A 211 3.94 -4.57 -24.30
C ARG A 211 2.52 -4.52 -23.73
N PHE A 212 2.39 -4.13 -22.48
CA PHE A 212 1.11 -3.97 -21.79
C PHE A 212 0.63 -2.51 -21.81
N GLY A 213 1.32 -1.63 -22.55
CA GLY A 213 0.97 -0.22 -22.69
C GLY A 213 1.31 0.66 -21.49
N LEU A 214 2.24 0.22 -20.65
CA LEU A 214 2.74 0.94 -19.47
C LEU A 214 4.24 1.25 -19.63
N SER A 215 4.71 2.32 -18.97
CA SER A 215 6.14 2.58 -18.83
C SER A 215 6.76 1.66 -17.76
N GLY A 216 8.07 1.41 -17.88
CA GLY A 216 8.81 0.59 -16.90
C GLY A 216 8.74 1.14 -15.47
N ARG A 217 8.50 2.44 -15.29
CA ARG A 217 8.30 3.04 -13.96
C ARG A 217 7.06 2.53 -13.25
N ALA A 218 6.05 2.03 -13.98
CA ALA A 218 4.85 1.43 -13.38
C ALA A 218 5.17 0.19 -12.53
N PHE A 219 6.30 -0.48 -12.81
CA PHE A 219 6.72 -1.65 -12.06
C PHE A 219 6.98 -1.34 -10.58
N ILE A 220 7.57 -0.19 -10.26
CA ILE A 220 7.93 0.17 -8.86
C ILE A 220 6.69 0.23 -7.97
N PRO A 221 5.63 0.99 -8.30
CA PRO A 221 4.39 0.96 -7.54
C PRO A 221 3.74 -0.42 -7.48
N LEU A 222 3.67 -1.15 -8.60
CA LEU A 222 3.05 -2.47 -8.62
C LEU A 222 3.77 -3.46 -7.70
N LEU A 223 5.11 -3.41 -7.67
CA LEU A 223 5.89 -4.22 -6.77
C LEU A 223 5.64 -3.87 -5.30
N GLN A 224 5.63 -2.58 -4.96
CA GLN A 224 5.30 -2.14 -3.61
C GLN A 224 3.90 -2.59 -3.19
N GLY A 225 2.99 -2.79 -4.16
CA GLY A 225 1.64 -3.30 -3.97
C GLY A 225 1.58 -4.70 -3.35
N PHE A 226 2.60 -5.54 -3.55
CA PHE A 226 2.70 -6.85 -2.88
C PHE A 226 2.96 -6.70 -1.37
N GLY A 227 3.60 -5.63 -0.94
CA GLY A 227 3.73 -5.32 0.48
C GLY A 227 2.49 -4.60 1.01
N CYS A 228 2.19 -3.43 0.46
CA CYS A 228 1.05 -2.62 0.87
C CYS A 228 0.56 -1.72 -0.28
N SER A 229 -0.74 -1.71 -0.54
CA SER A 229 -1.35 -0.92 -1.61
C SER A 229 -1.27 0.60 -1.36
N VAL A 230 -1.23 1.05 -0.10
CA VAL A 230 -1.17 2.49 0.23
C VAL A 230 0.13 3.14 -0.27
N PRO A 231 1.34 2.64 0.12
CA PRO A 231 2.59 3.17 -0.41
C PRO A 231 2.70 2.99 -1.92
N ALA A 232 2.20 1.87 -2.46
CA ALA A 232 2.18 1.62 -3.89
C ALA A 232 1.47 2.73 -4.66
N VAL A 233 0.26 3.08 -4.23
CA VAL A 233 -0.52 4.17 -4.82
C VAL A 233 0.21 5.52 -4.65
N MET A 234 0.80 5.78 -3.47
CA MET A 234 1.56 7.02 -3.25
C MET A 234 2.80 7.12 -4.14
N ALA A 235 3.45 6.00 -4.46
CA ALA A 235 4.60 5.96 -5.35
C ALA A 235 4.26 6.32 -6.81
N THR A 236 3.01 6.17 -7.23
CA THR A 236 2.59 6.56 -8.59
C THR A 236 2.75 8.06 -8.88
N ARG A 237 2.92 8.89 -7.86
CA ARG A 237 3.21 10.36 -8.01
C ARG A 237 4.49 10.63 -8.77
N THR A 238 5.45 9.73 -8.73
CA THR A 238 6.73 9.87 -9.42
C THR A 238 6.62 9.65 -10.92
N MET A 239 5.44 9.26 -11.41
CA MET A 239 5.20 9.02 -12.83
C MET A 239 4.83 10.31 -13.54
N GLU A 240 5.51 10.61 -14.63
CA GLU A 240 5.32 11.83 -15.44
C GLU A 240 4.05 11.76 -16.29
N SER A 241 3.78 10.56 -16.87
CA SER A 241 2.57 10.34 -17.67
C SER A 241 1.34 10.22 -16.78
N GLU A 242 0.36 11.09 -16.97
CA GLU A 242 -0.92 11.06 -16.25
C GLU A 242 -1.70 9.79 -16.53
N LYS A 243 -1.67 9.32 -17.78
CA LYS A 243 -2.24 8.04 -18.20
C LYS A 243 -1.64 6.89 -17.40
N ASP A 244 -0.32 6.73 -17.45
CA ASP A 244 0.37 5.63 -16.77
C ASP A 244 0.13 5.68 -15.26
N ARG A 245 0.12 6.89 -14.67
CA ARG A 245 -0.19 7.10 -13.26
C ARG A 245 -1.58 6.59 -12.91
N LYS A 246 -2.62 6.97 -13.68
CA LYS A 246 -4.00 6.55 -13.44
C LYS A 246 -4.16 5.03 -13.56
N ILE A 247 -3.64 4.44 -14.64
CA ILE A 247 -3.71 3.00 -14.85
C ILE A 247 -2.98 2.27 -13.72
N THR A 248 -1.74 2.65 -13.41
CA THR A 248 -0.94 2.00 -12.35
C THR A 248 -1.60 2.13 -10.98
N THR A 249 -2.22 3.28 -10.67
CA THR A 249 -2.97 3.48 -9.44
C THR A 249 -4.11 2.46 -9.30
N ILE A 250 -4.86 2.21 -10.37
CA ILE A 250 -5.93 1.20 -10.39
C ILE A 250 -5.35 -0.21 -10.22
N LEU A 251 -4.26 -0.52 -10.93
CA LEU A 251 -3.63 -1.84 -10.89
C LEU A 251 -3.04 -2.20 -9.51
N CYS A 252 -2.56 -1.21 -8.75
CA CYS A 252 -2.09 -1.43 -7.38
C CYS A 252 -3.15 -2.03 -6.45
N GLY A 253 -4.45 -1.81 -6.73
CA GLY A 253 -5.55 -2.40 -5.97
C GLY A 253 -5.68 -3.92 -6.13
N PHE A 254 -5.25 -4.46 -7.27
CA PHE A 254 -5.33 -5.90 -7.56
C PHE A 254 -4.16 -6.70 -6.97
N MET A 255 -3.07 -6.05 -6.54
CA MET A 255 -1.92 -6.76 -5.98
C MET A 255 -2.26 -7.40 -4.64
N PRO A 256 -1.82 -8.66 -4.41
CA PRO A 256 -1.96 -9.31 -3.10
C PRO A 256 -1.01 -8.62 -2.11
N CYS A 257 -1.55 -7.75 -1.26
CA CYS A 257 -0.77 -7.10 -0.21
C CYS A 257 -0.61 -8.00 1.02
N GLY A 258 0.33 -7.67 1.90
CA GLY A 258 0.63 -8.45 3.11
C GLY A 258 -0.60 -8.73 3.99
N ALA A 259 -1.54 -7.79 4.09
CA ALA A 259 -2.79 -7.96 4.84
C ALA A 259 -3.79 -8.98 4.23
N LYS A 260 -3.62 -9.36 2.97
CA LYS A 260 -4.43 -10.43 2.34
C LYS A 260 -3.88 -11.82 2.60
N LEU A 261 -2.59 -11.95 2.95
CA LEU A 261 -1.94 -13.23 3.19
C LEU A 261 -2.58 -14.03 4.34
N PRO A 262 -2.84 -13.45 5.51
CA PRO A 262 -3.50 -14.17 6.60
C PRO A 262 -4.87 -14.73 6.20
N ILE A 263 -5.65 -13.99 5.37
CA ILE A 263 -6.93 -14.49 4.85
C ILE A 263 -6.72 -15.75 4.00
N PHE A 264 -5.70 -15.73 3.14
CA PHE A 264 -5.40 -16.89 2.30
C PHE A 264 -4.86 -18.04 3.13
N ALA A 265 -4.01 -17.76 4.12
CA ALA A 265 -3.49 -18.78 5.03
C ALA A 265 -4.63 -19.46 5.79
N LEU A 266 -5.53 -18.69 6.41
CA LEU A 266 -6.69 -19.22 7.13
C LEU A 266 -7.57 -20.11 6.24
N ILE A 267 -8.00 -19.61 5.09
CA ILE A 267 -8.88 -20.37 4.19
C ILE A 267 -8.19 -21.59 3.59
N VAL A 268 -6.89 -21.50 3.31
CA VAL A 268 -6.13 -22.60 2.72
C VAL A 268 -5.81 -23.68 3.76
N SER A 269 -5.46 -23.29 4.99
CA SER A 269 -5.20 -24.27 6.07
C SER A 269 -6.46 -25.04 6.44
N THR A 270 -7.61 -24.36 6.58
CA THR A 270 -8.87 -24.98 6.99
C THR A 270 -9.55 -25.75 5.86
N LEU A 271 -9.74 -25.16 4.68
CA LEU A 271 -10.58 -25.74 3.61
C LEU A 271 -9.79 -26.49 2.52
N PHE A 272 -8.46 -26.42 2.51
CA PHE A 272 -7.58 -27.10 1.56
C PHE A 272 -6.53 -28.00 2.21
N ALA A 273 -6.76 -28.45 3.45
CA ALA A 273 -5.83 -29.30 4.20
C ALA A 273 -5.33 -30.53 3.39
N ASP A 274 -6.24 -31.22 2.70
CA ASP A 274 -5.92 -32.35 1.82
C ASP A 274 -5.22 -31.98 0.49
N SER A 275 -5.01 -30.71 0.20
CA SER A 275 -4.53 -30.24 -1.09
C SER A 275 -3.12 -29.64 -0.94
N ASN A 276 -2.44 -29.42 -2.06
CA ASN A 276 -1.18 -28.67 -2.02
C ASN A 276 -1.44 -27.19 -1.73
N GLN A 277 -1.46 -26.82 -0.46
CA GLN A 277 -1.75 -25.49 0.06
C GLN A 277 -0.87 -24.41 -0.60
N THR A 278 0.42 -24.72 -0.77
CA THR A 278 1.38 -23.85 -1.43
C THR A 278 0.97 -23.57 -2.88
N ALA A 279 0.53 -24.57 -3.63
CA ALA A 279 0.10 -24.40 -5.01
C ALA A 279 -1.17 -23.55 -5.12
N VAL A 280 -2.11 -23.69 -4.19
CA VAL A 280 -3.33 -22.87 -4.14
C VAL A 280 -2.96 -21.41 -3.90
N THR A 281 -2.12 -21.12 -2.93
CA THR A 281 -1.66 -19.75 -2.62
C THR A 281 -0.92 -19.15 -3.81
N TYR A 282 0.03 -19.85 -4.42
CA TYR A 282 0.73 -19.35 -5.61
C TYR A 282 -0.21 -19.12 -6.81
N SER A 283 -1.27 -19.91 -6.95
CA SER A 283 -2.25 -19.71 -8.03
C SER A 283 -2.96 -18.37 -7.91
N LEU A 284 -3.25 -17.89 -6.69
CA LEU A 284 -3.84 -16.59 -6.43
C LEU A 284 -2.91 -15.43 -6.84
N TYR A 285 -1.60 -15.56 -6.57
CA TYR A 285 -0.61 -14.58 -7.01
C TYR A 285 -0.54 -14.49 -8.53
N ILE A 286 -0.46 -15.64 -9.21
CA ILE A 286 -0.44 -15.69 -10.68
C ILE A 286 -1.73 -15.10 -11.24
N PHE A 287 -2.87 -15.47 -10.65
CA PHE A 287 -4.18 -14.96 -11.06
C PHE A 287 -4.26 -13.42 -10.94
N SER A 288 -3.79 -12.84 -9.84
CA SER A 288 -3.70 -11.41 -9.64
C SER A 288 -2.90 -10.71 -10.74
N ILE A 289 -1.72 -11.23 -11.07
CA ILE A 289 -0.86 -10.68 -12.13
C ILE A 289 -1.56 -10.76 -13.50
N VAL A 290 -2.20 -11.89 -13.80
CA VAL A 290 -2.93 -12.07 -15.07
C VAL A 290 -4.08 -11.07 -15.17
N VAL A 291 -4.87 -10.90 -14.11
CA VAL A 291 -5.96 -9.92 -14.05
C VAL A 291 -5.43 -8.50 -14.23
N ALA A 292 -4.34 -8.13 -13.56
CA ALA A 292 -3.72 -6.82 -13.70
C ALA A 292 -3.28 -6.55 -15.15
N ILE A 293 -2.69 -7.55 -15.82
CA ILE A 293 -2.31 -7.45 -17.25
C ILE A 293 -3.55 -7.25 -18.12
N ILE A 294 -4.60 -8.05 -17.93
CA ILE A 294 -5.85 -7.94 -18.71
C ILE A 294 -6.46 -6.55 -18.52
N VAL A 295 -6.59 -6.08 -17.28
CA VAL A 295 -7.14 -4.75 -16.97
C VAL A 295 -6.29 -3.64 -17.59
N SER A 296 -4.96 -3.75 -17.53
CA SER A 296 -4.05 -2.80 -18.18
C SER A 296 -4.31 -2.72 -19.70
N LEU A 297 -4.40 -3.87 -20.37
CA LEU A 297 -4.67 -3.93 -21.82
C LEU A 297 -6.05 -3.36 -22.16
N LEU A 298 -7.08 -3.67 -21.37
CA LEU A 298 -8.43 -3.15 -21.57
C LEU A 298 -8.47 -1.63 -21.39
N LEU A 299 -7.88 -1.09 -20.33
CA LEU A 299 -7.83 0.36 -20.10
C LEU A 299 -7.06 1.08 -21.21
N ASN A 300 -5.92 0.54 -21.66
CA ASN A 300 -5.17 1.11 -22.78
C ASN A 300 -5.96 1.08 -24.09
N LYS A 301 -6.70 0.00 -24.35
CA LYS A 301 -7.44 -0.16 -25.62
C LYS A 301 -8.72 0.66 -25.67
N PHE A 302 -9.46 0.75 -24.55
CA PHE A 302 -10.81 1.32 -24.54
C PHE A 302 -10.87 2.75 -23.98
N VAL A 303 -10.01 3.07 -23.00
CA VAL A 303 -10.07 4.36 -22.28
C VAL A 303 -9.01 5.34 -22.78
N TYR A 304 -7.79 4.89 -23.05
CA TYR A 304 -6.64 5.75 -23.36
C TYR A 304 -6.07 5.47 -24.75
N LYS A 305 -6.90 5.57 -25.80
CA LYS A 305 -6.61 5.09 -27.17
C LYS A 305 -5.40 5.71 -27.86
N ASP A 306 -5.05 6.98 -27.60
CA ASP A 306 -4.14 7.75 -28.47
C ASP A 306 -2.94 8.40 -27.74
N GLU A 307 -2.74 8.08 -26.47
CA GLU A 307 -1.62 8.63 -25.72
C GLU A 307 -0.40 7.69 -25.75
N THR A 308 0.60 8.03 -26.55
CA THR A 308 1.89 7.33 -26.53
C THR A 308 2.81 7.91 -25.46
N SER A 309 3.23 7.10 -24.52
CA SER A 309 4.24 7.50 -23.53
C SER A 309 5.63 7.46 -24.17
N ASN A 310 6.11 8.61 -24.65
CA ASN A 310 7.49 8.77 -25.14
C ASN A 310 8.42 9.11 -23.97
N PHE A 311 8.74 8.10 -23.18
CA PHE A 311 9.61 8.29 -22.02
C PHE A 311 11.03 7.82 -22.29
N ILE A 312 12.01 8.71 -22.12
CA ILE A 312 13.44 8.42 -22.13
C ILE A 312 13.93 8.46 -20.68
N MET A 313 14.39 7.33 -20.16
CA MET A 313 14.90 7.25 -18.80
C MET A 313 16.41 7.46 -18.78
N GLU A 314 16.85 8.51 -18.11
CA GLU A 314 18.25 8.67 -17.73
C GLU A 314 18.51 7.91 -16.43
N LEU A 315 19.57 7.10 -16.40
CA LEU A 315 19.96 6.36 -15.21
C LEU A 315 20.77 7.28 -14.28
N PRO A 316 20.25 7.61 -13.07
CA PRO A 316 21.00 8.42 -12.12
C PRO A 316 22.23 7.67 -11.64
N GLN A 317 23.31 8.35 -11.26
CA GLN A 317 24.49 7.72 -10.66
C GLN A 317 24.14 7.10 -9.31
N TYR A 318 24.76 5.96 -8.96
CA TYR A 318 24.62 5.39 -7.63
C TYR A 318 25.13 6.35 -6.55
N ARG A 319 24.31 6.53 -5.55
CA ARG A 319 24.65 7.31 -4.35
C ARG A 319 24.26 6.53 -3.12
N ILE A 320 25.12 6.53 -2.12
CA ILE A 320 24.76 6.00 -0.81
C ILE A 320 24.03 7.12 -0.08
N PRO A 321 22.74 6.95 0.22
CA PRO A 321 21.98 7.97 0.92
C PRO A 321 22.47 8.11 2.36
N THR A 322 22.37 9.32 2.92
CA THR A 322 22.73 9.53 4.33
C THR A 322 21.66 8.96 5.24
N VAL A 323 22.07 8.41 6.39
CA VAL A 323 21.11 7.86 7.40
C VAL A 323 20.05 8.89 7.78
N LYS A 324 20.42 10.17 7.89
CA LYS A 324 19.48 11.26 8.18
C LYS A 324 18.41 11.40 7.10
N THR A 325 18.79 11.32 5.82
CA THR A 325 17.83 11.41 4.70
C THR A 325 16.85 10.26 4.71
N ILE A 326 17.35 9.02 4.89
CA ILE A 326 16.51 7.81 4.95
C ILE A 326 15.54 7.89 6.13
N ALA A 327 16.03 8.27 7.32
CA ALA A 327 15.20 8.40 8.51
C ALA A 327 14.13 9.48 8.35
N MET A 328 14.47 10.62 7.73
CA MET A 328 13.50 11.69 7.45
C MET A 328 12.42 11.23 6.46
N HIS A 329 12.82 10.63 5.33
CA HIS A 329 11.87 10.14 4.33
C HIS A 329 10.98 9.02 4.89
N GLY A 330 11.55 8.09 5.67
CA GLY A 330 10.80 7.06 6.36
C GLY A 330 9.78 7.66 7.33
N TRP A 331 10.20 8.58 8.17
CA TRP A 331 9.34 9.24 9.15
C TRP A 331 8.20 10.05 8.52
N GLU A 332 8.46 10.81 7.46
CA GLU A 332 7.43 11.56 6.74
C GLU A 332 6.37 10.64 6.14
N LYS A 333 6.79 9.51 5.54
CA LYS A 333 5.87 8.51 4.97
C LYS A 333 5.03 7.85 6.07
N VAL A 334 5.64 7.46 7.19
CA VAL A 334 4.95 6.85 8.34
C VAL A 334 3.99 7.83 9.00
N LYS A 335 4.41 9.08 9.23
CA LYS A 335 3.54 10.13 9.76
C LYS A 335 2.33 10.37 8.87
N ALA A 336 2.53 10.44 7.55
CA ALA A 336 1.44 10.59 6.59
C ALA A 336 0.48 9.39 6.60
N TYR A 337 1.00 8.16 6.80
CA TYR A 337 0.20 6.96 6.97
C TYR A 337 -0.59 7.00 8.28
N ALA A 338 0.08 7.19 9.42
CA ALA A 338 -0.56 7.22 10.73
C ALA A 338 -1.69 8.27 10.83
N GLN A 339 -1.47 9.47 10.28
CA GLN A 339 -2.49 10.53 10.30
C GLN A 339 -3.71 10.22 9.43
N LYS A 340 -3.57 9.48 8.34
CA LYS A 340 -4.66 9.25 7.38
C LYS A 340 -5.29 7.87 7.54
N ALA A 341 -4.48 6.84 7.50
CA ALA A 341 -4.94 5.46 7.63
C ALA A 341 -5.33 5.15 9.08
N GLY A 342 -4.50 5.57 10.04
CA GLY A 342 -4.77 5.37 11.46
C GLY A 342 -6.10 5.98 11.91
N THR A 343 -6.42 7.20 11.48
CA THR A 343 -7.72 7.82 11.80
C THR A 343 -8.89 7.04 11.20
N VAL A 344 -8.77 6.62 9.94
CA VAL A 344 -9.83 5.86 9.26
C VAL A 344 -10.01 4.50 9.93
N ILE A 345 -8.93 3.78 10.20
CA ILE A 345 -8.97 2.47 10.85
C ILE A 345 -9.59 2.59 12.24
N PHE A 346 -9.12 3.53 13.05
CA PHE A 346 -9.63 3.75 14.40
C PHE A 346 -11.15 4.04 14.45
N VAL A 347 -11.62 4.99 13.63
CA VAL A 347 -13.06 5.30 13.55
C VAL A 347 -13.86 4.09 13.07
N SER A 348 -13.31 3.35 12.13
CA SER A 348 -13.96 2.16 11.58
C SER A 348 -14.01 1.01 12.57
N THR A 349 -12.98 0.83 13.40
CA THR A 349 -12.97 -0.22 14.44
C THR A 349 -14.06 0.06 15.47
N ILE A 350 -14.20 1.31 15.92
CA ILE A 350 -15.30 1.68 16.83
C ILE A 350 -16.66 1.44 16.17
N LEU A 351 -16.79 1.76 14.86
CA LEU A 351 -18.05 1.51 14.14
C LEU A 351 -18.35 0.01 14.03
N ILE A 352 -17.34 -0.83 13.73
CA ILE A 352 -17.51 -2.29 13.69
C ILE A 352 -17.91 -2.79 15.07
N TRP A 353 -17.19 -2.40 16.12
CA TRP A 353 -17.51 -2.77 17.48
C TRP A 353 -18.98 -2.44 17.81
N PHE A 354 -19.43 -1.24 17.46
CA PHE A 354 -20.82 -0.84 17.65
C PHE A 354 -21.80 -1.74 16.88
N LEU A 355 -21.51 -2.00 15.60
CA LEU A 355 -22.38 -2.84 14.75
C LEU A 355 -22.41 -4.30 15.20
N SER A 356 -21.35 -4.80 15.83
CA SER A 356 -21.25 -6.19 16.29
C SER A 356 -21.89 -6.42 17.67
N ASN A 357 -22.01 -5.38 18.50
CA ASN A 357 -22.49 -5.51 19.88
C ASN A 357 -23.89 -4.94 20.12
N PHE A 358 -24.51 -4.30 19.13
CA PHE A 358 -25.81 -3.65 19.29
C PHE A 358 -26.80 -4.05 18.23
N ASN A 359 -28.10 -4.04 18.63
CA ASN A 359 -29.26 -4.22 17.76
C ASN A 359 -30.36 -3.22 18.14
N ILE A 360 -31.54 -3.33 17.54
CA ILE A 360 -32.69 -2.44 17.83
C ILE A 360 -33.18 -2.67 19.27
N ASP A 361 -33.15 -3.89 19.77
CA ASP A 361 -33.62 -4.26 21.11
C ASP A 361 -32.68 -3.74 22.20
N SER A 362 -31.41 -3.52 21.91
CA SER A 362 -30.44 -2.81 22.78
C SER A 362 -30.98 -1.42 23.18
N PHE A 363 -31.52 -0.68 22.21
CA PHE A 363 -32.07 0.67 22.44
C PHE A 363 -33.43 0.67 23.10
N ASN A 364 -34.20 -0.41 22.93
CA ASN A 364 -35.50 -0.57 23.59
C ASN A 364 -35.38 -1.09 25.05
N GLY A 365 -34.17 -1.45 25.49
CA GLY A 365 -33.91 -2.03 26.80
C GLY A 365 -34.32 -3.50 26.94
N ASN A 366 -34.69 -4.16 25.86
CA ASN A 366 -35.10 -5.56 25.85
C ASN A 366 -33.92 -6.47 26.19
N ASN A 367 -32.73 -6.20 25.65
CA ASN A 367 -31.51 -6.96 25.92
C ASN A 367 -31.10 -6.86 27.39
N ALA A 368 -31.16 -5.66 27.98
CA ALA A 368 -30.86 -5.47 29.41
C ALA A 368 -31.84 -6.23 30.35
N ALA A 369 -33.03 -6.55 29.90
CA ALA A 369 -34.00 -7.35 30.60
C ALA A 369 -33.83 -8.87 30.38
N ALA A 370 -33.19 -9.26 29.26
CA ALA A 370 -32.94 -10.65 28.87
C ALA A 370 -31.60 -11.18 29.39
N ASN A 371 -30.57 -10.33 29.44
CA ASN A 371 -29.24 -10.71 29.86
C ASN A 371 -29.14 -10.81 31.38
N GLU A 372 -28.51 -11.86 31.86
CA GLU A 372 -28.34 -12.13 33.32
C GLU A 372 -27.54 -11.02 34.04
N ASP A 373 -26.59 -10.41 33.33
CA ASP A 373 -25.73 -9.31 33.80
C ASP A 373 -26.35 -7.92 33.62
N GLY A 374 -27.54 -7.84 33.02
CA GLY A 374 -28.21 -6.57 32.71
C GLY A 374 -27.52 -5.77 31.58
N SER A 375 -26.68 -6.38 30.80
CA SER A 375 -26.00 -5.75 29.65
C SER A 375 -26.99 -5.39 28.56
N ILE A 376 -26.77 -4.23 27.94
CA ILE A 376 -27.53 -3.78 26.73
C ILE A 376 -27.00 -4.35 25.44
N MET A 377 -25.86 -5.08 25.47
CA MET A 377 -25.26 -5.70 24.31
C MET A 377 -26.09 -6.90 23.84
N CYS A 378 -26.02 -7.23 22.58
CA CYS A 378 -26.68 -8.38 21.99
C CYS A 378 -25.66 -9.46 21.64
N GLU A 379 -26.13 -10.69 21.48
CA GLU A 379 -25.35 -11.74 20.82
C GLU A 379 -25.03 -11.34 19.38
N MET A 380 -23.90 -11.82 18.85
CA MET A 380 -23.40 -11.38 17.55
C MET A 380 -24.33 -11.76 16.41
N ASP A 381 -25.04 -12.89 16.51
CA ASP A 381 -26.02 -13.37 15.52
C ASP A 381 -27.23 -12.44 15.37
N ASP A 382 -27.58 -11.71 16.43
CA ASP A 382 -28.70 -10.74 16.44
C ASP A 382 -28.25 -9.29 16.22
N SER A 383 -26.96 -9.07 15.99
CA SER A 383 -26.35 -7.75 15.83
C SER A 383 -26.71 -7.04 14.53
N PHE A 384 -26.50 -5.72 14.47
CA PHE A 384 -26.58 -4.98 13.22
C PHE A 384 -25.59 -5.51 12.16
N MET A 385 -24.45 -6.08 12.61
CA MET A 385 -23.47 -6.69 11.69
C MET A 385 -24.07 -7.93 11.03
N ALA A 386 -24.72 -8.81 11.76
CA ALA A 386 -25.44 -9.97 11.22
C ALA A 386 -26.57 -9.52 10.27
N GLY A 387 -27.31 -8.48 10.65
CA GLY A 387 -28.34 -7.88 9.78
C GLY A 387 -27.76 -7.40 8.44
N LEU A 388 -26.60 -6.71 8.48
CA LEU A 388 -25.89 -6.26 7.28
C LEU A 388 -25.36 -7.44 6.44
N GLY A 389 -24.82 -8.46 7.11
CA GLY A 389 -24.37 -9.70 6.48
C GLY A 389 -25.51 -10.40 5.74
N ASN A 390 -26.67 -10.54 6.38
CA ASN A 390 -27.88 -11.14 5.80
C ASN A 390 -28.41 -10.38 4.57
N VAL A 391 -28.29 -9.06 4.55
CA VAL A 391 -28.67 -8.25 3.35
C VAL A 391 -27.72 -8.49 2.19
N LEU A 392 -26.42 -8.73 2.46
CA LEU A 392 -25.40 -8.95 1.44
C LEU A 392 -25.27 -10.42 1.02
N ALA A 393 -25.59 -11.36 1.90
CA ALA A 393 -25.50 -12.80 1.66
C ALA A 393 -26.12 -13.26 0.32
N PRO A 394 -27.31 -12.77 -0.10
CA PRO A 394 -27.91 -13.16 -1.38
C PRO A 394 -27.05 -12.81 -2.60
N ILE A 395 -26.20 -11.75 -2.50
CA ILE A 395 -25.30 -11.34 -3.60
C ILE A 395 -24.17 -12.37 -3.78
N PHE A 396 -23.73 -12.99 -2.68
CA PHE A 396 -22.63 -13.95 -2.67
C PHE A 396 -23.09 -15.40 -2.81
N LYS A 397 -24.41 -15.66 -2.66
CA LYS A 397 -24.97 -17.00 -2.82
C LYS A 397 -24.61 -17.70 -4.14
N PRO A 398 -24.58 -17.04 -5.32
CA PRO A 398 -24.14 -17.67 -6.56
C PRO A 398 -22.67 -18.10 -6.57
N GLN A 399 -21.84 -17.54 -5.68
CA GLN A 399 -20.42 -17.84 -5.56
C GLN A 399 -20.13 -18.95 -4.55
N GLY A 400 -21.17 -19.40 -3.81
CA GLY A 400 -21.09 -20.52 -2.87
C GLY A 400 -20.75 -20.15 -1.42
N PHE A 401 -20.69 -18.85 -1.09
CA PHE A 401 -20.51 -18.33 0.28
C PHE A 401 -21.59 -17.29 0.61
N GLY A 402 -22.84 -17.73 0.51
CA GLY A 402 -24.03 -16.88 0.68
C GLY A 402 -24.57 -16.85 2.10
N GLU A 403 -23.76 -17.16 3.10
CA GLU A 403 -24.12 -17.03 4.51
C GLU A 403 -23.72 -15.65 5.06
N TRP A 404 -24.32 -15.23 6.17
CA TRP A 404 -24.13 -13.89 6.68
C TRP A 404 -22.72 -13.67 7.27
N ARG A 405 -22.11 -14.70 7.88
CA ARG A 405 -20.78 -14.62 8.51
C ARG A 405 -19.68 -14.29 7.50
N PRO A 406 -19.49 -15.03 6.39
CA PRO A 406 -18.53 -14.67 5.35
C PRO A 406 -18.83 -13.32 4.69
N ALA A 407 -20.11 -12.96 4.54
CA ALA A 407 -20.50 -11.68 3.98
C ALA A 407 -20.15 -10.50 4.92
N ALA A 408 -20.37 -10.65 6.22
CA ALA A 408 -19.98 -9.67 7.23
C ALA A 408 -18.45 -9.47 7.25
N ALA A 409 -17.67 -10.56 7.21
CA ALA A 409 -16.22 -10.52 7.14
C ALA A 409 -15.68 -9.77 5.90
N ILE A 410 -16.38 -9.85 4.77
CA ILE A 410 -16.03 -9.03 3.58
C ILE A 410 -16.20 -7.53 3.87
N VAL A 411 -17.26 -7.14 4.55
CA VAL A 411 -17.53 -5.73 4.89
C VAL A 411 -16.45 -5.18 5.81
N THR A 412 -16.09 -5.91 6.86
CA THR A 412 -14.99 -5.54 7.76
C THR A 412 -13.67 -5.46 7.00
N GLY A 413 -13.44 -6.37 6.05
CA GLY A 413 -12.29 -6.38 5.16
C GLY A 413 -12.20 -5.19 4.17
N TRP A 414 -13.27 -4.44 3.92
CA TRP A 414 -13.16 -3.19 3.17
C TRP A 414 -12.52 -2.07 3.98
N ILE A 415 -12.67 -2.12 5.26
CA ILE A 415 -12.07 -1.15 6.18
C ILE A 415 -10.57 -1.42 6.28
N ALA A 416 -10.23 -2.64 6.71
CA ALA A 416 -8.87 -3.14 6.77
C ALA A 416 -8.90 -4.65 6.44
N LYS A 417 -8.02 -5.10 5.58
CA LYS A 417 -8.07 -6.50 5.08
C LYS A 417 -7.77 -7.52 6.19
N GLU A 418 -6.91 -7.18 7.11
CA GLU A 418 -6.63 -7.98 8.30
C GLU A 418 -7.88 -8.22 9.17
N ASN A 419 -8.82 -7.29 9.20
CA ASN A 419 -10.05 -7.45 9.98
C ASN A 419 -10.92 -8.63 9.50
N VAL A 420 -10.75 -9.12 8.28
CA VAL A 420 -11.43 -10.33 7.82
C VAL A 420 -11.10 -11.50 8.75
N VAL A 421 -9.82 -11.69 9.06
CA VAL A 421 -9.36 -12.82 9.90
C VAL A 421 -9.83 -12.64 11.34
N VAL A 422 -9.71 -11.42 11.88
CA VAL A 422 -10.22 -11.09 13.22
C VAL A 422 -11.74 -11.33 13.30
N THR A 423 -12.49 -10.94 12.27
CA THR A 423 -13.93 -11.19 12.21
C THR A 423 -14.24 -12.67 12.12
N PHE A 424 -13.47 -13.45 11.36
CA PHE A 424 -13.62 -14.91 11.33
C PHE A 424 -13.35 -15.52 12.71
N ALA A 425 -12.26 -15.14 13.37
CA ALA A 425 -11.99 -15.62 14.71
C ALA A 425 -13.17 -15.34 15.67
N GLN A 426 -13.71 -14.13 15.64
CA GLN A 426 -14.85 -13.74 16.50
C GLN A 426 -16.16 -14.44 16.13
N LEU A 427 -16.45 -14.65 14.83
CA LEU A 427 -17.72 -15.21 14.37
C LEU A 427 -17.80 -16.73 14.46
N TYR A 428 -16.67 -17.42 14.56
CA TYR A 428 -16.57 -18.87 14.62
C TYR A 428 -15.95 -19.40 15.92
N ASP A 429 -15.74 -18.53 16.91
CA ASP A 429 -15.12 -18.85 18.20
C ASP A 429 -16.02 -19.77 19.07
N GLU A 430 -17.35 -19.63 18.96
CA GLU A 430 -18.32 -20.41 19.73
C GLU A 430 -18.42 -21.90 19.30
N ASP A 431 -17.82 -22.27 18.17
CA ASP A 431 -17.95 -23.60 17.57
C ASP A 431 -16.90 -24.61 18.07
N VAL A 432 -15.95 -24.16 18.88
CA VAL A 432 -14.86 -25.03 19.34
C VAL A 432 -15.19 -25.62 20.70
N SER A 433 -15.53 -26.92 20.71
CA SER A 433 -15.85 -27.61 21.96
C SER A 433 -14.63 -27.67 22.91
N PRO A 434 -14.83 -27.58 24.24
CA PRO A 434 -13.74 -27.73 25.22
C PRO A 434 -12.96 -29.04 25.06
N GLU A 435 -13.65 -30.10 24.65
CA GLU A 435 -13.05 -31.42 24.39
C GLU A 435 -12.09 -31.38 23.17
N TYR A 436 -12.42 -30.59 22.17
CA TYR A 436 -11.55 -30.35 21.01
C TYR A 436 -10.31 -29.55 21.42
N LEU A 437 -10.45 -28.48 22.20
CA LEU A 437 -9.34 -27.67 22.69
C LEU A 437 -8.36 -28.47 23.54
N GLU A 438 -8.87 -29.32 24.43
CA GLU A 438 -8.03 -30.21 25.24
C GLU A 438 -7.25 -31.17 24.32
N GLY A 439 -7.90 -31.77 23.31
CA GLY A 439 -7.27 -32.62 22.31
C GLY A 439 -6.20 -31.88 21.48
N TYR A 440 -6.50 -30.67 21.07
CA TYR A 440 -5.59 -29.84 20.28
C TYR A 440 -4.33 -29.47 21.07
N PHE A 441 -4.48 -28.95 22.30
CA PHE A 441 -3.34 -28.53 23.10
C PHE A 441 -2.58 -29.70 23.74
N SER A 442 -3.17 -30.89 23.84
CA SER A 442 -2.48 -32.08 24.37
C SER A 442 -1.30 -32.59 23.53
N GLN A 443 -1.20 -32.14 22.29
CA GLN A 443 -0.08 -32.48 21.40
C GLN A 443 1.16 -31.60 21.60
N TYR A 444 1.03 -30.47 22.30
CA TYR A 444 2.12 -29.54 22.57
C TYR A 444 2.88 -29.89 23.85
N SER A 445 4.17 -29.64 23.84
CA SER A 445 4.99 -29.76 25.05
C SER A 445 4.75 -28.61 26.04
N PRO A 446 5.07 -28.76 27.33
CA PRO A 446 4.91 -27.67 28.29
C PRO A 446 5.67 -26.38 27.92
N GLU A 447 6.80 -26.49 27.23
CA GLU A 447 7.59 -25.35 26.76
C GLU A 447 6.87 -24.62 25.61
N GLU A 448 6.27 -25.37 24.71
CA GLU A 448 5.47 -24.82 23.59
C GLU A 448 4.14 -24.22 24.08
N LEU A 449 3.51 -24.80 25.11
CA LEU A 449 2.31 -24.22 25.73
C LEU A 449 2.61 -22.90 26.43
N GLU A 450 3.79 -22.76 27.04
CA GLU A 450 4.22 -21.50 27.65
C GLU A 450 4.49 -20.42 26.56
N GLU A 451 5.05 -20.81 25.41
CA GLU A 451 5.22 -19.93 24.26
C GLU A 451 3.88 -19.48 23.64
N LEU A 452 2.88 -20.35 23.68
CA LEU A 452 1.51 -20.02 23.23
C LEU A 452 0.72 -19.14 24.20
N GLY A 453 1.26 -18.91 25.42
CA GLY A 453 0.64 -18.01 26.41
C GLY A 453 0.00 -18.70 27.62
N PHE A 454 0.08 -20.03 27.73
CA PHE A 454 -0.40 -20.75 28.93
C PHE A 454 0.56 -20.56 30.11
N GLU A 455 0.08 -20.01 31.21
CA GLU A 455 0.90 -19.80 32.40
C GLU A 455 1.49 -21.11 32.94
N GLY A 456 2.83 -21.16 33.02
CA GLY A 456 3.58 -22.32 33.52
C GLY A 456 3.49 -23.58 32.64
N GLY A 457 3.16 -23.42 31.34
CA GLY A 457 3.12 -24.52 30.38
C GLY A 457 2.05 -25.59 30.67
N THR A 458 0.97 -25.22 31.35
CA THR A 458 -0.13 -26.13 31.71
C THR A 458 -1.41 -25.68 31.02
N TYR A 459 -2.10 -26.62 30.37
CA TYR A 459 -3.39 -26.34 29.73
C TYR A 459 -4.40 -25.78 30.73
N ASP A 460 -4.98 -24.65 30.41
CA ASP A 460 -6.07 -24.00 31.16
C ASP A 460 -7.31 -23.91 30.26
N PRO A 461 -8.41 -24.57 30.65
CA PRO A 461 -9.65 -24.55 29.86
C PRO A 461 -10.29 -23.16 29.74
N GLU A 462 -10.05 -22.25 30.69
CA GLU A 462 -10.63 -20.90 30.67
C GLU A 462 -9.85 -19.98 29.71
N ALA A 463 -8.53 -20.16 29.61
CA ALA A 463 -7.67 -19.40 28.70
C ALA A 463 -7.57 -20.03 27.28
N ALA A 464 -7.90 -21.31 27.17
CA ALA A 464 -7.72 -22.05 25.92
C ALA A 464 -8.48 -21.50 24.70
N PRO A 465 -9.73 -20.99 24.79
CA PRO A 465 -10.42 -20.39 23.65
C PRO A 465 -9.70 -19.15 23.10
N ASP A 466 -9.27 -18.27 23.99
CA ASP A 466 -8.58 -17.02 23.60
C ASP A 466 -7.22 -17.34 22.96
N ILE A 467 -6.44 -18.22 23.58
CA ILE A 467 -5.13 -18.65 23.06
C ILE A 467 -5.29 -19.38 21.72
N TYR A 468 -6.35 -20.17 21.57
CA TYR A 468 -6.65 -20.89 20.34
C TYR A 468 -7.04 -19.92 19.22
N SER A 469 -7.87 -18.94 19.48
CA SER A 469 -8.25 -17.91 18.51
C SER A 469 -7.03 -17.08 18.07
N GLU A 470 -6.11 -16.76 18.98
CA GLU A 470 -4.83 -16.14 18.64
C GLU A 470 -3.94 -17.05 17.78
N SER A 471 -3.83 -18.34 18.11
CA SER A 471 -3.02 -19.31 17.35
C SER A 471 -3.54 -19.52 15.93
N ILE A 472 -4.86 -19.56 15.73
CA ILE A 472 -5.48 -19.62 14.40
C ILE A 472 -5.15 -18.36 13.59
N LEU A 473 -5.13 -17.20 14.22
CA LEU A 473 -4.81 -15.93 13.58
C LEU A 473 -3.37 -15.91 13.03
N PHE A 474 -2.43 -16.54 13.73
CA PHE A 474 -1.00 -16.44 13.42
C PHE A 474 -0.43 -17.67 12.70
N GLU A 475 -0.86 -18.88 13.01
CA GLU A 475 -0.27 -20.12 12.49
C GLU A 475 -1.09 -20.83 11.39
N GLY A 476 -2.32 -20.38 11.14
CA GLY A 476 -3.21 -21.03 10.17
C GLY A 476 -3.73 -22.38 10.68
N GLY A 477 -4.87 -22.37 11.33
CA GLY A 477 -5.46 -23.44 12.09
C GLY A 477 -5.55 -24.83 11.43
N ASP A 478 -5.84 -25.82 12.25
CA ASP A 478 -6.08 -27.20 11.87
C ASP A 478 -7.36 -27.35 11.01
N GLU A 479 -7.43 -28.44 10.24
CA GLU A 479 -8.57 -28.83 9.38
C GLU A 479 -9.93 -28.83 10.10
N ASN A 480 -9.93 -29.08 11.41
CA ASN A 480 -11.13 -29.12 12.25
C ASN A 480 -11.37 -27.82 13.06
N ALA A 481 -10.54 -26.82 12.86
CA ALA A 481 -10.51 -25.62 13.69
C ALA A 481 -11.79 -24.79 13.60
N LEU A 482 -12.51 -24.84 12.49
CA LEU A 482 -13.71 -24.05 12.26
C LEU A 482 -14.79 -24.88 11.56
N PRO A 483 -15.50 -25.79 12.25
CA PRO A 483 -16.49 -26.68 11.64
C PRO A 483 -17.61 -25.93 10.90
N THR A 484 -18.14 -24.86 11.47
CA THR A 484 -19.16 -24.03 10.84
C THR A 484 -18.65 -23.29 9.60
N LEU A 485 -17.37 -22.98 9.50
CA LEU A 485 -16.79 -22.43 8.28
C LEU A 485 -16.91 -23.42 7.10
N HIS A 486 -16.81 -24.73 7.38
CA HIS A 486 -17.05 -25.77 6.38
C HIS A 486 -18.51 -25.85 5.96
N GLU A 487 -19.46 -25.52 6.84
CA GLU A 487 -20.89 -25.43 6.52
C GLU A 487 -21.17 -24.18 5.68
N ASP A 488 -20.66 -23.02 6.10
CA ASP A 488 -20.87 -21.75 5.43
C ASP A 488 -20.17 -21.67 4.06
N ILE A 489 -19.02 -22.33 3.92
CA ILE A 489 -18.25 -22.41 2.66
C ILE A 489 -18.05 -23.91 2.29
N ALA A 490 -19.14 -24.56 1.94
CA ALA A 490 -19.21 -26.01 1.79
C ALA A 490 -18.32 -26.64 0.71
N THR A 491 -17.73 -25.87 -0.20
CA THR A 491 -16.95 -26.42 -1.32
C THR A 491 -15.62 -25.72 -1.52
N LYS A 492 -14.58 -26.47 -1.90
CA LYS A 492 -13.25 -25.91 -2.27
C LYS A 492 -13.35 -24.84 -3.37
N SER A 493 -14.33 -24.94 -4.26
CA SER A 493 -14.58 -23.92 -5.29
C SER A 493 -15.15 -22.62 -4.71
N ALA A 494 -16.02 -22.71 -3.72
CA ALA A 494 -16.53 -21.53 -2.99
C ALA A 494 -15.44 -20.86 -2.16
N ALA A 495 -14.60 -21.64 -1.48
CA ALA A 495 -13.44 -21.16 -0.76
C ALA A 495 -12.46 -20.42 -1.68
N TYR A 496 -12.16 -21.00 -2.84
CA TYR A 496 -11.32 -20.33 -3.85
C TYR A 496 -11.98 -19.05 -4.38
N ALA A 497 -13.29 -19.08 -4.65
CA ALA A 497 -14.04 -17.88 -5.06
C ALA A 497 -14.02 -16.79 -4.00
N TYR A 498 -14.12 -17.12 -2.71
CA TYR A 498 -14.01 -16.20 -1.59
C TYR A 498 -12.64 -15.52 -1.56
N MET A 499 -11.56 -16.31 -1.69
CA MET A 499 -10.19 -15.79 -1.75
C MET A 499 -9.99 -14.88 -2.97
N VAL A 500 -10.46 -15.27 -4.16
CA VAL A 500 -10.41 -14.45 -5.38
C VAL A 500 -11.22 -13.17 -5.22
N PHE A 501 -12.38 -13.23 -4.59
CA PHE A 501 -13.16 -12.03 -4.30
C PHE A 501 -12.39 -11.07 -3.38
N ASN A 502 -11.82 -11.56 -2.28
CA ASN A 502 -11.00 -10.75 -1.37
C ASN A 502 -9.74 -10.20 -2.05
N LEU A 503 -9.19 -10.94 -3.02
CA LEU A 503 -8.05 -10.49 -3.82
C LEU A 503 -8.40 -9.31 -4.73
N LEU A 504 -9.53 -9.41 -5.44
CA LEU A 504 -9.92 -8.47 -6.51
C LEU A 504 -10.87 -7.37 -6.05
N CYS A 505 -11.57 -7.54 -4.93
CA CYS A 505 -12.49 -6.53 -4.42
C CYS A 505 -11.76 -5.24 -4.07
N MET A 506 -12.52 -4.22 -3.75
CA MET A 506 -12.00 -2.92 -3.32
C MET A 506 -10.89 -3.08 -2.26
N PRO A 507 -9.72 -2.46 -2.43
CA PRO A 507 -8.69 -2.47 -1.41
C PRO A 507 -9.17 -1.73 -0.15
N CYS A 508 -8.42 -1.80 0.96
CA CYS A 508 -8.80 -1.15 2.20
C CYS A 508 -9.07 0.36 2.03
N PHE A 509 -9.92 0.93 2.87
CA PHE A 509 -10.29 2.36 2.80
C PHE A 509 -9.09 3.30 2.81
N ALA A 510 -8.00 2.93 3.49
CA ALA A 510 -6.75 3.68 3.46
C ALA A 510 -6.17 3.78 2.03
N ALA A 511 -6.18 2.67 1.29
CA ALA A 511 -5.74 2.63 -0.11
C ALA A 511 -6.70 3.39 -1.03
N VAL A 512 -8.02 3.26 -0.83
CA VAL A 512 -9.02 4.02 -1.58
C VAL A 512 -8.86 5.53 -1.35
N GLY A 513 -8.60 5.95 -0.11
CA GLY A 513 -8.29 7.34 0.21
C GLY A 513 -7.02 7.86 -0.48
N ALA A 514 -6.00 7.01 -0.61
CA ALA A 514 -4.81 7.33 -1.38
C ALA A 514 -5.12 7.42 -2.89
N MET A 515 -5.88 6.45 -3.44
CA MET A 515 -6.30 6.44 -4.85
C MET A 515 -7.11 7.69 -5.22
N LYS A 516 -8.09 8.08 -4.40
CA LYS A 516 -8.89 9.30 -4.59
C LYS A 516 -8.01 10.54 -4.76
N ARG A 517 -6.94 10.64 -3.98
CA ARG A 517 -6.02 11.78 -4.02
C ARG A 517 -5.14 11.76 -5.26
N GLU A 518 -4.70 10.59 -5.72
CA GLU A 518 -3.82 10.47 -6.89
C GLU A 518 -4.61 10.55 -8.22
N LEU A 519 -5.82 10.07 -8.25
CA LEU A 519 -6.67 10.13 -9.45
C LEU A 519 -7.24 11.54 -9.69
N LYS A 520 -7.29 12.41 -8.66
CA LYS A 520 -7.82 13.79 -8.71
C LYS A 520 -9.26 13.93 -9.23
N THR A 521 -9.95 12.82 -9.44
CA THR A 521 -11.28 12.76 -10.02
C THR A 521 -12.15 11.86 -9.19
N TRP A 522 -12.95 12.47 -8.34
CA TRP A 522 -14.17 11.85 -7.79
C TRP A 522 -15.09 12.97 -7.29
#